data_54e5b4027ae78eee16af20043f9b5b5e
#
_entry.id   54e5b4027ae78eee16af20043f9b5b5e
#
_cell.length_a   1.000
_cell.length_b   1.000
_cell.length_c   1.000
_cell.angle_alpha   90.00
_cell.angle_beta   90.00
_cell.angle_gamma   90.00
#
_symmetry.space_group_name_H-M   'P 1'
#
loop_
_entity.id
_entity.type
_entity.pdbx_description
1 polymer ?
#
loop_
_entity_poly.entity_id
_entity_poly.type
_entity_poly.pdbx_seq_one_letter_code
_entity_poly.pdbx_strand_id
1 'polypeptide(L)'
;MSKVVVFDHPLIQHKLSVLRDKNTSVKVFRELISEIAKLMCYETTRDLPLEEIKVETPIAVATCYRIAGKKLAIVPILRAGLGMVDGMVDMIPNAKVGHIGLFRDPATHEPVKYYYKMPPDIEERDIIVVDPMLATGGSASAAISFLKEDHVKHIKLMCVIGCPEGIARIQKDHPDVDIFVAACDERLNENAYIVPGLGDAGDRIFGTK
;
A
#
# COMPACT_ATOMS: atom_id res chain seq x y z
N MET A 1 -2.69 1.32 -19.70
CA MET A 1 -1.49 1.81 -18.99
C MET A 1 -1.87 2.00 -17.54
N SER A 2 -1.07 1.52 -16.62
CA SER A 2 -1.27 1.74 -15.18
C SER A 2 -1.27 3.24 -14.86
N LYS A 3 -2.18 3.64 -13.99
CA LYS A 3 -2.24 5.00 -13.46
C LYS A 3 -1.21 5.16 -12.36
N VAL A 4 -0.48 6.27 -12.36
CA VAL A 4 0.39 6.66 -11.25
C VAL A 4 -0.20 7.91 -10.62
N VAL A 5 -0.56 7.81 -9.34
CA VAL A 5 -1.12 8.91 -8.56
C VAL A 5 -0.12 9.31 -7.49
N VAL A 6 0.38 10.53 -7.59
CA VAL A 6 1.18 11.17 -6.55
C VAL A 6 0.27 12.13 -5.80
N PHE A 7 0.14 11.95 -4.48
CA PHE A 7 -0.75 12.79 -3.68
C PHE A 7 -0.11 14.16 -3.40
N ASP A 8 -0.89 15.21 -3.62
CA ASP A 8 -0.50 16.61 -3.36
C ASP A 8 -1.26 17.24 -2.17
N HIS A 9 -2.03 16.42 -1.44
CA HIS A 9 -2.88 16.90 -0.36
C HIS A 9 -2.06 17.50 0.79
N PRO A 10 -2.35 18.75 1.27
CA PRO A 10 -1.54 19.44 2.29
C PRO A 10 -1.33 18.66 3.59
N LEU A 11 -2.35 17.91 4.07
CA LEU A 11 -2.21 17.07 5.26
C LEU A 11 -1.21 15.94 5.08
N ILE A 12 -1.16 15.33 3.91
CA ILE A 12 -0.19 14.28 3.58
C ILE A 12 1.20 14.89 3.54
N GLN A 13 1.39 16.03 2.86
CA GLN A 13 2.68 16.70 2.76
C GLN A 13 3.20 17.15 4.13
N HIS A 14 2.34 17.70 4.99
CA HIS A 14 2.71 18.04 6.36
C HIS A 14 3.19 16.83 7.16
N LYS A 15 2.44 15.72 7.12
CA LYS A 15 2.80 14.49 7.83
C LYS A 15 4.10 13.87 7.28
N LEU A 16 4.30 13.91 5.98
CA LEU A 16 5.56 13.47 5.33
C LEU A 16 6.75 14.29 5.82
N SER A 17 6.61 15.61 5.99
CA SER A 17 7.70 16.44 6.49
C SER A 17 8.18 16.00 7.87
N VAL A 18 7.24 15.69 8.79
CA VAL A 18 7.57 15.18 10.12
C VAL A 18 8.11 13.74 10.04
N LEU A 19 7.52 12.89 9.18
CA LEU A 19 7.94 11.50 9.00
C LEU A 19 9.41 11.40 8.52
N ARG A 20 9.82 12.30 7.63
CA ARG A 20 11.19 12.34 7.06
C ARG A 20 12.26 12.75 8.07
N ASP A 21 11.92 13.55 9.08
CA ASP A 21 12.90 14.01 10.07
C ASP A 21 13.57 12.82 10.77
N LYS A 22 14.90 12.77 10.72
CA LYS A 22 15.72 11.72 11.36
C LYS A 22 15.54 11.62 12.86
N ASN A 23 15.08 12.71 13.51
CA ASN A 23 14.83 12.75 14.94
C ASN A 23 13.43 12.31 15.33
N THR A 24 12.55 12.01 14.38
CA THR A 24 11.20 11.51 14.66
C THR A 24 11.30 10.18 15.39
N SER A 25 10.69 10.14 16.58
CA SER A 25 10.71 8.94 17.42
C SER A 25 9.95 7.78 16.77
N VAL A 26 10.29 6.54 17.16
CA VAL A 26 9.61 5.31 16.68
C VAL A 26 8.09 5.41 16.86
N LYS A 27 7.63 5.92 18.00
CA LYS A 27 6.18 6.09 18.27
C LYS A 27 5.54 7.00 17.23
N VAL A 28 6.07 8.21 17.08
CA VAL A 28 5.52 9.22 16.15
C VAL A 28 5.62 8.75 14.71
N PHE A 29 6.73 8.09 14.33
CA PHE A 29 6.90 7.54 12.99
C PHE A 29 5.81 6.51 12.66
N ARG A 30 5.51 5.60 13.59
CA ARG A 30 4.47 4.58 13.44
C ARG A 30 3.08 5.19 13.33
N GLU A 31 2.77 6.18 14.17
CA GLU A 31 1.51 6.91 14.12
C GLU A 31 1.33 7.61 12.77
N LEU A 32 2.36 8.30 12.28
CA LEU A 32 2.33 9.02 11.00
C LEU A 32 2.17 8.07 9.80
N ILE A 33 2.84 6.93 9.78
CA ILE A 33 2.65 5.91 8.73
C ILE A 33 1.18 5.47 8.67
N SER A 34 0.57 5.18 9.81
CA SER A 34 -0.85 4.79 9.90
C SER A 34 -1.78 5.92 9.45
N GLU A 35 -1.52 7.16 9.86
CA GLU A 35 -2.33 8.32 9.48
C GLU A 35 -2.24 8.64 7.98
N ILE A 36 -1.03 8.57 7.40
CA ILE A 36 -0.84 8.74 5.95
C ILE A 36 -1.56 7.62 5.21
N ALA A 37 -1.46 6.37 5.67
CA ALA A 37 -2.16 5.25 5.07
C ALA A 37 -3.68 5.44 5.07
N LYS A 38 -4.28 6.02 6.15
CA LYS A 38 -5.70 6.39 6.20
C LYS A 38 -6.08 7.40 5.10
N LEU A 39 -5.31 8.48 4.99
CA LEU A 39 -5.59 9.52 3.99
C LEU A 39 -5.44 8.99 2.56
N MET A 40 -4.43 8.18 2.31
CA MET A 40 -4.22 7.54 1.01
C MET A 40 -5.32 6.52 0.71
N CYS A 41 -5.77 5.74 1.69
CA CYS A 41 -6.82 4.75 1.54
C CYS A 41 -8.12 5.38 1.00
N TYR A 42 -8.50 6.55 1.50
CA TYR A 42 -9.67 7.29 1.04
C TYR A 42 -9.63 7.55 -0.48
N GLU A 43 -8.51 8.00 -1.01
CA GLU A 43 -8.35 8.24 -2.46
C GLU A 43 -8.17 6.95 -3.26
N THR A 44 -7.40 5.99 -2.74
CA THR A 44 -7.13 4.72 -3.42
C THR A 44 -8.41 3.90 -3.63
N THR A 45 -9.44 4.15 -2.81
CA THR A 45 -10.74 3.47 -2.88
C THR A 45 -11.83 4.27 -3.60
N ARG A 46 -11.51 5.39 -4.24
CA ARG A 46 -12.48 6.30 -4.88
C ARG A 46 -13.30 5.65 -6.00
N ASP A 47 -12.79 4.65 -6.65
CA ASP A 47 -13.40 3.95 -7.79
C ASP A 47 -14.08 2.63 -7.42
N LEU A 48 -14.26 2.36 -6.13
CA LEU A 48 -15.00 1.16 -5.70
C LEU A 48 -16.44 1.20 -6.25
N PRO A 49 -16.90 0.08 -6.83
CA PRO A 49 -18.25 0.00 -7.37
C PRO A 49 -19.28 0.10 -6.25
N LEU A 50 -20.36 0.81 -6.54
CA LEU A 50 -21.50 0.95 -5.64
C LEU A 50 -22.74 0.26 -6.22
N GLU A 51 -23.56 -0.31 -5.35
CA GLU A 51 -24.89 -0.82 -5.68
C GLU A 51 -25.96 -0.05 -4.93
N GLU A 52 -27.09 0.18 -5.61
CA GLU A 52 -28.25 0.84 -5.02
C GLU A 52 -28.98 -0.09 -4.05
N ILE A 53 -29.34 0.44 -2.89
CA ILE A 53 -30.16 -0.25 -1.88
C ILE A 53 -31.26 0.64 -1.36
N LYS A 54 -32.33 0.05 -0.84
CA LYS A 54 -33.38 0.78 -0.11
C LYS A 54 -33.10 0.66 1.39
N VAL A 55 -33.11 1.80 2.06
CA VAL A 55 -32.89 1.89 3.52
C VAL A 55 -34.09 2.59 4.14
N GLU A 56 -34.69 1.94 5.13
CA GLU A 56 -35.71 2.57 5.95
C GLU A 56 -35.04 3.49 6.98
N THR A 57 -35.29 4.80 6.82
CA THR A 57 -34.84 5.82 7.78
C THR A 57 -35.96 6.08 8.81
N PRO A 58 -35.70 6.80 9.89
CA PRO A 58 -36.75 7.17 10.85
C PRO A 58 -37.90 7.99 10.26
N ILE A 59 -37.75 8.54 9.04
CA ILE A 59 -38.74 9.41 8.42
C ILE A 59 -39.39 8.76 7.19
N ALA A 60 -38.61 8.11 6.31
CA ALA A 60 -39.10 7.55 5.04
C ALA A 60 -38.09 6.55 4.46
N VAL A 61 -38.51 5.79 3.44
CA VAL A 61 -37.60 4.93 2.66
C VAL A 61 -36.75 5.79 1.75
N ALA A 62 -35.42 5.67 1.90
CA ALA A 62 -34.42 6.37 1.08
C ALA A 62 -33.72 5.40 0.12
N THR A 63 -33.35 5.94 -1.04
CA THR A 63 -32.40 5.27 -1.93
C THR A 63 -30.99 5.61 -1.48
N CYS A 64 -30.20 4.56 -1.13
CA CYS A 64 -28.84 4.69 -0.63
C CYS A 64 -27.90 3.80 -1.45
N TYR A 65 -26.59 3.87 -1.14
CA TYR A 65 -25.57 3.11 -1.85
C TYR A 65 -24.69 2.36 -0.85
N ARG A 66 -24.28 1.18 -1.23
CA ARG A 66 -23.25 0.42 -0.54
C ARG A 66 -22.19 -0.07 -1.51
N ILE A 67 -21.01 -0.41 -1.01
CA ILE A 67 -19.94 -1.00 -1.83
C ILE A 67 -20.46 -2.34 -2.37
N ALA A 68 -20.42 -2.49 -3.69
CA ALA A 68 -20.88 -3.69 -4.39
C ALA A 68 -19.83 -4.83 -4.32
N GLY A 69 -20.30 -6.06 -4.52
CA GLY A 69 -19.45 -7.24 -4.65
C GLY A 69 -18.67 -7.65 -3.41
N LYS A 70 -17.59 -8.40 -3.62
CA LYS A 70 -16.64 -8.79 -2.57
C LYS A 70 -15.82 -7.58 -2.15
N LYS A 71 -15.62 -7.45 -0.84
CA LYS A 71 -14.91 -6.31 -0.25
C LYS A 71 -13.41 -6.47 -0.39
N LEU A 72 -12.69 -5.39 -0.13
CA LEU A 72 -11.24 -5.27 -0.24
C LEU A 72 -10.47 -6.29 0.61
N ALA A 73 -9.27 -6.63 0.14
CA ALA A 73 -8.23 -7.18 0.98
C ALA A 73 -6.98 -6.29 0.93
N ILE A 74 -6.35 -6.11 2.07
CA ILE A 74 -5.11 -5.37 2.27
C ILE A 74 -3.99 -6.40 2.37
N VAL A 75 -2.93 -6.22 1.61
CA VAL A 75 -1.82 -7.16 1.56
C VAL A 75 -0.51 -6.43 1.85
N PRO A 76 -0.09 -6.34 3.13
CA PRO A 76 1.21 -5.79 3.47
C PRO A 76 2.36 -6.69 3.02
N ILE A 77 3.41 -6.08 2.47
CA ILE A 77 4.70 -6.72 2.30
C ILE A 77 5.44 -6.64 3.64
N LEU A 78 5.66 -7.80 4.26
CA LEU A 78 6.32 -7.89 5.55
C LEU A 78 7.80 -7.47 5.41
N ARG A 79 8.35 -6.80 6.39
CA ARG A 79 7.78 -6.34 7.69
C ARG A 79 7.13 -4.96 7.62
N ALA A 80 7.70 -4.03 6.83
CA ALA A 80 7.39 -2.60 6.87
C ALA A 80 5.93 -2.28 6.53
N GLY A 81 5.32 -3.02 5.60
CA GLY A 81 3.91 -2.84 5.20
C GLY A 81 2.92 -2.97 6.35
N LEU A 82 3.26 -3.69 7.43
CA LEU A 82 2.41 -3.80 8.62
C LEU A 82 2.06 -2.44 9.24
N GLY A 83 2.96 -1.46 9.17
CA GLY A 83 2.71 -0.12 9.70
C GLY A 83 1.54 0.62 9.03
N MET A 84 1.14 0.20 7.83
CA MET A 84 0.05 0.81 7.08
C MET A 84 -1.31 0.15 7.35
N VAL A 85 -1.33 -1.09 7.85
CA VAL A 85 -2.53 -1.94 7.93
C VAL A 85 -3.58 -1.36 8.86
N ASP A 86 -3.21 -0.99 10.08
CA ASP A 86 -4.16 -0.51 11.09
C ASP A 86 -4.92 0.73 10.61
N GLY A 87 -4.22 1.68 9.98
CA GLY A 87 -4.83 2.87 9.40
C GLY A 87 -5.87 2.55 8.33
N MET A 88 -5.62 1.56 7.50
CA MET A 88 -6.55 1.15 6.45
C MET A 88 -7.73 0.33 7.00
N VAL A 89 -7.50 -0.55 7.96
CA VAL A 89 -8.56 -1.34 8.61
C VAL A 89 -9.51 -0.42 9.39
N ASP A 90 -9.00 0.64 10.02
CA ASP A 90 -9.87 1.66 10.65
C ASP A 90 -10.82 2.33 9.64
N MET A 91 -10.37 2.53 8.40
CA MET A 91 -11.21 3.10 7.33
C MET A 91 -12.16 2.07 6.72
N ILE A 92 -11.73 0.81 6.63
CA ILE A 92 -12.49 -0.28 6.02
C ILE A 92 -12.50 -1.50 6.96
N PRO A 93 -13.30 -1.47 8.05
CA PRO A 93 -13.25 -2.49 9.11
C PRO A 93 -13.56 -3.93 8.64
N ASN A 94 -14.23 -4.08 7.51
CA ASN A 94 -14.53 -5.38 6.93
C ASN A 94 -13.50 -5.87 5.89
N ALA A 95 -12.42 -5.11 5.65
CA ALA A 95 -11.34 -5.57 4.79
C ALA A 95 -10.69 -6.81 5.38
N LYS A 96 -10.34 -7.77 4.53
CA LYS A 96 -9.51 -8.90 4.93
C LYS A 96 -8.04 -8.50 4.85
N VAL A 97 -7.19 -9.18 5.61
CA VAL A 97 -5.75 -8.93 5.56
C VAL A 97 -5.04 -10.21 5.19
N GLY A 98 -4.33 -10.18 4.06
CA GLY A 98 -3.37 -11.22 3.69
C GLY A 98 -1.96 -10.74 4.01
N HIS A 99 -0.97 -11.63 4.02
CA HIS A 99 0.42 -11.26 4.33
C HIS A 99 1.37 -11.92 3.36
N ILE A 100 2.31 -11.13 2.83
CA ILE A 100 3.42 -11.64 2.00
C ILE A 100 4.73 -11.28 2.69
N GLY A 101 5.52 -12.30 3.04
CA GLY A 101 6.87 -12.14 3.55
C GLY A 101 7.89 -12.44 2.47
N LEU A 102 8.75 -11.47 2.20
CA LEU A 102 9.81 -11.54 1.21
C LEU A 102 11.15 -11.18 1.85
N PHE A 103 12.21 -11.89 1.45
CA PHE A 103 13.57 -11.45 1.68
C PHE A 103 14.36 -11.50 0.38
N ARG A 104 15.46 -10.77 0.30
CA ARG A 104 16.35 -10.85 -0.85
C ARG A 104 17.37 -11.94 -0.59
N ASP A 105 17.48 -12.88 -1.51
CA ASP A 105 18.55 -13.90 -1.48
C ASP A 105 19.90 -13.20 -1.55
N PRO A 106 20.84 -13.50 -0.61
CA PRO A 106 22.13 -12.82 -0.58
C PRO A 106 23.01 -13.09 -1.80
N ALA A 107 22.82 -14.23 -2.48
CA ALA A 107 23.63 -14.64 -3.62
C ALA A 107 23.05 -14.15 -4.95
N THR A 108 21.73 -14.25 -5.13
CA THR A 108 21.05 -13.90 -6.39
C THR A 108 20.43 -12.50 -6.39
N HIS A 109 20.28 -11.88 -5.21
CA HIS A 109 19.53 -10.64 -4.97
C HIS A 109 18.06 -10.69 -5.40
N GLU A 110 17.55 -11.87 -5.70
CA GLU A 110 16.14 -12.06 -6.07
C GLU A 110 15.22 -12.14 -4.84
N PRO A 111 13.97 -11.69 -4.95
CA PRO A 111 13.01 -11.79 -3.86
C PRO A 111 12.56 -13.24 -3.68
N VAL A 112 12.75 -13.77 -2.47
CA VAL A 112 12.34 -15.12 -2.07
C VAL A 112 11.16 -15.00 -1.10
N LYS A 113 10.10 -15.75 -1.38
CA LYS A 113 8.90 -15.83 -0.54
C LYS A 113 9.15 -16.78 0.65
N TYR A 114 9.11 -16.26 1.89
CA TYR A 114 9.20 -17.08 3.10
C TYR A 114 7.88 -17.20 3.85
N TYR A 115 6.93 -16.32 3.57
CA TYR A 115 5.60 -16.35 4.16
C TYR A 115 4.55 -15.89 3.17
N TYR A 116 3.45 -16.63 3.11
CA TYR A 116 2.32 -16.29 2.25
C TYR A 116 1.04 -16.81 2.88
N LYS A 117 0.16 -15.92 3.28
CA LYS A 117 -1.13 -16.29 3.87
C LYS A 117 -2.20 -15.33 3.39
N MET A 118 -3.13 -15.84 2.59
CA MET A 118 -4.22 -15.06 2.00
C MET A 118 -5.59 -15.51 2.51
N PRO A 119 -6.61 -14.64 2.44
CA PRO A 119 -8.00 -15.05 2.55
C PRO A 119 -8.35 -16.13 1.51
N PRO A 120 -9.20 -17.10 1.84
CA PRO A 120 -9.52 -18.22 0.92
C PRO A 120 -10.25 -17.79 -0.36
N ASP A 121 -10.83 -16.59 -0.38
CA ASP A 121 -11.55 -16.00 -1.50
C ASP A 121 -10.80 -14.81 -2.12
N ILE A 122 -9.45 -14.85 -2.09
CA ILE A 122 -8.60 -13.73 -2.52
C ILE A 122 -8.81 -13.36 -3.99
N GLU A 123 -9.08 -14.32 -4.87
CA GLU A 123 -9.32 -14.16 -6.29
C GLU A 123 -10.56 -13.31 -6.63
N GLU A 124 -11.53 -13.24 -5.69
CA GLU A 124 -12.76 -12.48 -5.85
C GLU A 124 -12.69 -11.06 -5.25
N ARG A 125 -11.53 -10.66 -4.68
CA ARG A 125 -11.37 -9.39 -3.98
C ARG A 125 -10.57 -8.38 -4.76
N ASP A 126 -10.88 -7.10 -4.53
CA ASP A 126 -10.00 -6.01 -4.92
C ASP A 126 -8.85 -5.91 -3.92
N ILE A 127 -7.61 -5.95 -4.39
CA ILE A 127 -6.43 -6.02 -3.55
C ILE A 127 -5.70 -4.68 -3.52
N ILE A 128 -5.33 -4.24 -2.32
CA ILE A 128 -4.37 -3.15 -2.14
C ILE A 128 -3.12 -3.73 -1.50
N VAL A 129 -2.06 -3.86 -2.29
CA VAL A 129 -0.72 -4.20 -1.79
C VAL A 129 -0.13 -2.96 -1.14
N VAL A 130 0.42 -3.09 0.06
CA VAL A 130 0.98 -1.94 0.79
C VAL A 130 2.42 -2.19 1.23
N ASP A 131 3.26 -1.21 0.97
CA ASP A 131 4.65 -1.12 1.42
C ASP A 131 5.01 0.36 1.60
N PRO A 132 5.60 0.81 2.70
CA PRO A 132 6.01 2.21 2.85
C PRO A 132 6.96 2.71 1.75
N MET A 133 7.75 1.83 1.14
CA MET A 133 8.84 2.21 0.26
C MET A 133 8.78 1.50 -1.09
N LEU A 134 8.63 2.26 -2.18
CA LEU A 134 8.78 1.76 -3.53
C LEU A 134 10.16 2.20 -4.09
N ALA A 135 11.21 1.51 -3.66
CA ALA A 135 12.59 1.80 -4.05
C ALA A 135 12.94 1.17 -5.41
N THR A 136 13.49 -0.03 -5.46
CA THR A 136 13.82 -0.74 -6.71
C THR A 136 12.60 -1.39 -7.38
N GLY A 137 11.48 -1.49 -6.67
CA GLY A 137 10.27 -2.17 -7.12
C GLY A 137 10.31 -3.70 -7.07
N GLY A 138 11.45 -4.33 -6.74
CA GLY A 138 11.60 -5.78 -6.78
C GLY A 138 10.65 -6.54 -5.85
N SER A 139 10.55 -6.13 -4.58
CA SER A 139 9.64 -6.77 -3.62
C SER A 139 8.16 -6.58 -4.00
N ALA A 140 7.79 -5.37 -4.43
CA ALA A 140 6.43 -5.08 -4.86
C ALA A 140 6.06 -5.86 -6.13
N SER A 141 6.96 -5.93 -7.12
CA SER A 141 6.77 -6.72 -8.35
C SER A 141 6.58 -8.20 -8.04
N ALA A 142 7.42 -8.79 -7.19
CA ALA A 142 7.29 -10.19 -6.78
C ALA A 142 5.98 -10.46 -6.02
N ALA A 143 5.60 -9.58 -5.09
CA ALA A 143 4.33 -9.71 -4.35
C ALA A 143 3.12 -9.70 -5.30
N ILE A 144 3.11 -8.79 -6.26
CA ILE A 144 2.06 -8.70 -7.28
C ILE A 144 2.03 -9.96 -8.16
N SER A 145 3.21 -10.50 -8.56
CA SER A 145 3.29 -11.75 -9.32
C SER A 145 2.65 -12.91 -8.57
N PHE A 146 2.93 -13.08 -7.28
CA PHE A 146 2.32 -14.16 -6.47
C PHE A 146 0.80 -14.01 -6.35
N LEU A 147 0.29 -12.79 -6.23
CA LEU A 147 -1.17 -12.58 -6.23
C LEU A 147 -1.81 -12.89 -7.59
N LYS A 148 -1.12 -12.62 -8.69
CA LYS A 148 -1.58 -12.99 -10.04
C LYS A 148 -1.55 -14.51 -10.27
N GLU A 149 -0.61 -15.23 -9.66
CA GLU A 149 -0.61 -16.71 -9.64
C GLU A 149 -1.85 -17.25 -8.95
N ASP A 150 -2.37 -16.56 -7.93
CA ASP A 150 -3.64 -16.85 -7.25
C ASP A 150 -4.87 -16.28 -7.99
N HIS A 151 -4.73 -15.94 -9.27
CA HIS A 151 -5.80 -15.45 -10.15
C HIS A 151 -6.46 -14.14 -9.72
N VAL A 152 -5.81 -13.34 -8.88
CA VAL A 152 -6.28 -12.00 -8.51
C VAL A 152 -6.27 -11.08 -9.73
N LYS A 153 -7.41 -10.42 -9.99
CA LYS A 153 -7.63 -9.61 -11.20
C LYS A 153 -7.40 -8.12 -10.96
N HIS A 154 -7.78 -7.64 -9.78
CA HIS A 154 -7.76 -6.21 -9.46
C HIS A 154 -6.77 -5.95 -8.34
N ILE A 155 -5.61 -5.39 -8.70
CA ILE A 155 -4.53 -5.09 -7.76
C ILE A 155 -4.16 -3.62 -7.90
N LYS A 156 -4.05 -2.95 -6.76
CA LYS A 156 -3.46 -1.62 -6.62
C LYS A 156 -2.23 -1.72 -5.73
N LEU A 157 -1.22 -0.90 -6.00
CA LEU A 157 -0.05 -0.76 -5.14
C LEU A 157 -0.09 0.60 -4.46
N MET A 158 0.03 0.63 -3.14
CA MET A 158 0.04 1.87 -2.35
C MET A 158 1.30 1.94 -1.49
N CYS A 159 2.11 2.98 -1.72
CA CYS A 159 3.37 3.21 -1.02
C CYS A 159 3.43 4.63 -0.47
N VAL A 160 4.08 4.82 0.69
CA VAL A 160 4.23 6.17 1.27
C VAL A 160 5.20 6.98 0.44
N ILE A 161 6.37 6.45 0.13
CA ILE A 161 7.31 7.09 -0.80
C ILE A 161 7.68 6.13 -1.93
N GLY A 162 7.80 6.68 -3.15
CA GLY A 162 8.36 6.01 -4.30
C GLY A 162 9.46 6.82 -4.96
N CYS A 163 10.11 6.24 -5.96
CA CYS A 163 11.03 6.91 -6.86
C CYS A 163 10.79 6.45 -8.31
N PRO A 164 11.29 7.18 -9.31
CA PRO A 164 11.05 6.85 -10.72
C PRO A 164 11.45 5.42 -11.09
N GLU A 165 12.55 4.91 -10.53
CA GLU A 165 13.06 3.56 -10.82
C GLU A 165 12.07 2.47 -10.38
N GLY A 166 11.54 2.60 -9.15
CA GLY A 166 10.55 1.64 -8.62
C GLY A 166 9.23 1.71 -9.38
N ILE A 167 8.75 2.90 -9.67
CA ILE A 167 7.53 3.12 -10.46
C ILE A 167 7.68 2.51 -11.86
N ALA A 168 8.78 2.82 -12.56
CA ALA A 168 9.04 2.28 -13.90
C ALA A 168 9.12 0.74 -13.91
N ARG A 169 9.70 0.14 -12.87
CA ARG A 169 9.76 -1.31 -12.70
C ARG A 169 8.35 -1.91 -12.63
N ILE A 170 7.47 -1.36 -11.78
CA ILE A 170 6.09 -1.87 -11.66
C ILE A 170 5.32 -1.65 -12.96
N GLN A 171 5.43 -0.50 -13.60
CA GLN A 171 4.77 -0.24 -14.87
C GLN A 171 5.22 -1.20 -15.99
N LYS A 172 6.48 -1.60 -15.98
CA LYS A 172 7.04 -2.57 -16.94
C LYS A 172 6.53 -3.98 -16.66
N ASP A 173 6.62 -4.44 -15.41
CA ASP A 173 6.32 -5.82 -15.04
C ASP A 173 4.80 -6.07 -14.91
N HIS A 174 4.06 -5.02 -14.48
CA HIS A 174 2.62 -5.08 -14.18
C HIS A 174 1.88 -3.85 -14.72
N PRO A 175 1.75 -3.71 -16.05
CA PRO A 175 1.15 -2.53 -16.70
C PRO A 175 -0.34 -2.34 -16.42
N ASP A 176 -0.97 -3.27 -15.75
CA ASP A 176 -2.37 -3.31 -15.31
C ASP A 176 -2.58 -2.91 -13.84
N VAL A 177 -1.49 -2.64 -13.09
CA VAL A 177 -1.55 -2.31 -11.66
C VAL A 177 -1.40 -0.81 -11.45
N ASP A 178 -2.41 -0.17 -10.87
CA ASP A 178 -2.35 1.24 -10.52
C ASP A 178 -1.47 1.47 -9.29
N ILE A 179 -0.67 2.54 -9.34
CA ILE A 179 0.33 2.89 -8.33
C ILE A 179 -0.08 4.19 -7.63
N PHE A 180 -0.12 4.16 -6.31
CA PHE A 180 -0.44 5.29 -5.46
C PHE A 180 0.73 5.56 -4.51
N VAL A 181 1.28 6.79 -4.55
CA VAL A 181 2.39 7.20 -3.68
C VAL A 181 2.08 8.54 -3.03
N ALA A 182 2.39 8.68 -1.73
CA ALA A 182 2.23 9.97 -1.05
C ALA A 182 3.29 11.00 -1.49
N ALA A 183 4.47 10.52 -1.90
CA ALA A 183 5.46 11.33 -2.60
C ALA A 183 6.28 10.48 -3.57
N CYS A 184 6.70 11.10 -4.68
CA CYS A 184 7.70 10.55 -5.59
C CYS A 184 8.99 11.36 -5.41
N ASP A 185 10.02 10.71 -4.89
CA ASP A 185 11.33 11.31 -4.63
C ASP A 185 12.24 11.21 -5.87
N GLU A 186 13.42 11.82 -5.80
CA GLU A 186 14.23 12.10 -6.98
C GLU A 186 14.79 10.82 -7.66
N ARG A 187 15.40 9.92 -6.87
CA ARG A 187 16.14 8.76 -7.37
C ARG A 187 16.54 7.78 -6.27
N LEU A 188 17.19 6.70 -6.64
CA LEU A 188 17.96 5.85 -5.74
C LEU A 188 19.43 6.30 -5.65
N ASN A 189 20.05 6.11 -4.47
CA ASN A 189 21.50 6.18 -4.33
C ASN A 189 22.16 4.82 -4.66
N GLU A 190 23.49 4.76 -4.55
CA GLU A 190 24.31 3.57 -4.80
C GLU A 190 23.96 2.36 -3.92
N ASN A 191 23.37 2.59 -2.75
CA ASN A 191 22.92 1.56 -1.82
C ASN A 191 21.43 1.22 -1.95
N ALA A 192 20.79 1.67 -3.04
CA ALA A 192 19.37 1.50 -3.34
C ALA A 192 18.41 2.14 -2.31
N TYR A 193 18.85 3.18 -1.60
CA TYR A 193 17.97 4.02 -0.78
C TYR A 193 17.37 5.15 -1.63
N ILE A 194 16.12 5.47 -1.38
CA ILE A 194 15.43 6.62 -1.98
C ILE A 194 16.04 7.92 -1.44
N VAL A 195 16.28 8.89 -2.33
CA VAL A 195 16.84 10.21 -2.01
C VAL A 195 15.85 11.30 -2.41
N PRO A 196 15.49 12.22 -1.49
CA PRO A 196 15.95 12.38 -0.10
C PRO A 196 15.42 11.29 0.85
N GLY A 197 14.29 10.62 0.54
CA GLY A 197 13.79 9.47 1.26
C GLY A 197 13.36 9.73 2.71
N LEU A 198 13.34 8.66 3.48
CA LEU A 198 13.09 8.68 4.94
C LEU A 198 13.94 7.63 5.69
N GLY A 199 14.98 7.08 5.05
CA GLY A 199 15.80 6.00 5.60
C GLY A 199 15.14 4.63 5.42
N ASP A 200 15.43 3.67 6.31
CA ASP A 200 14.77 2.37 6.33
C ASP A 200 13.45 2.44 7.11
N ALA A 201 12.35 2.29 6.40
CA ALA A 201 11.01 2.39 7.01
C ALA A 201 10.76 1.25 8.02
N GLY A 202 11.22 0.04 7.74
CA GLY A 202 11.05 -1.10 8.64
C GLY A 202 11.76 -0.88 9.97
N ASP A 203 13.03 -0.47 9.92
CA ASP A 203 13.80 -0.17 11.13
C ASP A 203 13.19 0.99 11.92
N ARG A 204 12.71 2.03 11.23
CA ARG A 204 12.06 3.18 11.88
C ARG A 204 10.69 2.85 12.48
N ILE A 205 9.90 1.96 11.85
CA ILE A 205 8.61 1.49 12.40
C ILE A 205 8.82 0.62 13.63
N PHE A 206 9.81 -0.27 13.59
CA PHE A 206 10.00 -1.30 14.62
C PHE A 206 11.07 -0.97 15.64
N GLY A 207 11.89 0.06 15.41
CA GLY A 207 12.96 0.45 16.32
C GLY A 207 14.09 -0.59 16.37
N THR A 208 14.44 -1.17 15.20
CA THR A 208 15.43 -2.27 15.11
C THR A 208 16.86 -1.77 14.82
N LYS A 209 17.06 -0.48 14.73
CA LYS A 209 18.37 0.21 14.68
C LYS A 209 18.39 1.43 15.56
#